data_9a0555cf48ba9d0489cb338ec3da3b23
#
_entry.id   9a0555cf48ba9d0489cb338ec3da3b23
#
_cell.length_a   1.000
_cell.length_b   1.000
_cell.length_c   1.000
_cell.angle_alpha   90.00
_cell.angle_beta   90.00
_cell.angle_gamma   90.00
#
_symmetry.space_group_name_H-M   'P 1'
#
loop_
_entity.id
_entity.type
_entity.pdbx_description
1 polymer ?
#
loop_
_entity_poly.entity_id
_entity_poly.type
_entity_poly.pdbx_seq_one_letter_code
_entity_poly.pdbx_strand_id
1 'polypeptide(L)'
;MTTVFTPIDLSQLPAPDVVEQIDYEQIFTERKAYAVSLWPEEQQAAIAATLELESEPLTKLLQESAYRETILRQRVNEASLAVMLSSARGSDLDQVAANFNVKRLVIRAAKPNAVPPIPEEKESDDALRERAQMAFEGLSTAGPRNAYIFHARGADGRVADAS
;
A
#
# COMPACT_ATOMS: atom_id res chain seq x y z
N MET A 1 2.08 6.55 -37.87
CA MET A 1 2.40 7.18 -36.57
C MET A 1 2.60 6.06 -35.57
N THR A 2 3.84 5.78 -35.18
CA THR A 2 4.14 4.81 -34.13
C THR A 2 3.76 5.45 -32.81
N THR A 3 2.68 4.98 -32.18
CA THR A 3 2.32 5.39 -30.82
C THR A 3 3.41 4.87 -29.88
N VAL A 4 4.22 5.77 -29.36
CA VAL A 4 5.16 5.44 -28.28
C VAL A 4 4.31 5.17 -27.05
N PHE A 5 4.45 4.00 -26.45
CA PHE A 5 3.84 3.71 -25.15
C PHE A 5 4.39 4.70 -24.13
N THR A 6 3.51 5.44 -23.50
CA THR A 6 3.87 6.29 -22.37
C THR A 6 3.20 5.69 -21.15
N PRO A 7 3.97 5.20 -20.16
CA PRO A 7 3.38 4.68 -18.93
C PRO A 7 2.53 5.77 -18.27
N ILE A 8 1.41 5.36 -17.70
CA ILE A 8 0.59 6.26 -16.88
C ILE A 8 1.42 6.67 -15.66
N ASP A 9 1.46 7.96 -15.37
CA ASP A 9 2.04 8.44 -14.11
C ASP A 9 1.13 8.04 -12.95
N LEU A 10 1.45 6.92 -12.32
CA LEU A 10 0.67 6.37 -11.22
C LEU A 10 0.65 7.28 -9.99
N SER A 11 1.58 8.24 -9.86
CA SER A 11 1.61 9.20 -8.76
C SER A 11 0.51 10.26 -8.87
N GLN A 12 -0.05 10.44 -10.08
CA GLN A 12 -1.13 11.39 -10.34
C GLN A 12 -2.53 10.78 -10.16
N LEU A 13 -2.61 9.48 -9.87
CA LEU A 13 -3.89 8.84 -9.60
C LEU A 13 -4.45 9.35 -8.26
N PRO A 14 -5.77 9.64 -8.20
CA PRO A 14 -6.40 10.00 -6.93
C PRO A 14 -6.29 8.82 -5.95
N ALA A 15 -6.30 9.15 -4.65
CA ALA A 15 -6.40 8.13 -3.62
C ALA A 15 -7.67 7.30 -3.83
N PRO A 16 -7.59 5.97 -3.64
CA PRO A 16 -8.79 5.12 -3.77
C PRO A 16 -9.83 5.47 -2.69
N ASP A 17 -11.11 5.44 -3.04
CA ASP A 17 -12.22 5.72 -2.12
C ASP A 17 -12.25 4.81 -0.89
N VAL A 18 -11.65 3.62 -0.99
CA VAL A 18 -11.55 2.67 0.13
C VAL A 18 -10.58 3.14 1.22
N VAL A 19 -9.70 4.11 0.93
CA VAL A 19 -8.75 4.65 1.90
C VAL A 19 -9.41 5.78 2.67
N GLU A 20 -9.74 5.51 3.93
CA GLU A 20 -10.38 6.46 4.83
C GLU A 20 -9.38 7.41 5.48
N GLN A 21 -9.79 8.67 5.68
CA GLN A 21 -9.08 9.55 6.60
C GLN A 21 -9.50 9.21 8.03
N ILE A 22 -8.56 8.73 8.84
CA ILE A 22 -8.83 8.23 10.18
C ILE A 22 -8.56 9.34 11.20
N ASP A 23 -9.59 9.64 12.01
CA ASP A 23 -9.51 10.58 13.12
C ASP A 23 -9.89 9.86 14.42
N TYR A 24 -8.93 9.73 15.33
CA TYR A 24 -9.15 9.09 16.63
C TYR A 24 -10.20 9.82 17.49
N GLU A 25 -10.17 11.16 17.51
CA GLU A 25 -11.09 11.95 18.34
C GLU A 25 -12.54 11.81 17.86
N GLN A 26 -12.73 11.73 16.53
CA GLN A 26 -14.03 11.44 15.96
C GLN A 26 -14.52 10.05 16.37
N ILE A 27 -13.68 9.02 16.21
CA ILE A 27 -14.01 7.64 16.59
C ILE A 27 -14.35 7.56 18.09
N PHE A 28 -13.56 8.20 18.93
CA PHE A 28 -13.81 8.20 20.37
C PHE A 28 -15.11 8.90 20.73
N THR A 29 -15.42 10.05 20.10
CA THR A 29 -16.68 10.78 20.29
C THR A 29 -17.88 9.94 19.87
N GLU A 30 -17.82 9.29 18.71
CA GLU A 30 -18.88 8.40 18.22
C GLU A 30 -19.10 7.21 19.16
N ARG A 31 -18.03 6.64 19.73
CA ARG A 31 -18.11 5.55 20.70
C ARG A 31 -18.74 6.00 22.01
N LYS A 32 -18.40 7.19 22.52
CA LYS A 32 -19.06 7.77 23.70
C LYS A 32 -20.55 7.95 23.44
N ALA A 33 -20.90 8.55 22.31
CA ALA A 33 -22.31 8.76 21.95
C ALA A 33 -23.09 7.44 21.83
N TYR A 34 -22.49 6.44 21.19
CA TYR A 34 -23.09 5.11 21.08
C TYR A 34 -23.24 4.45 22.47
N ALA A 35 -22.21 4.50 23.32
CA ALA A 35 -22.29 3.96 24.68
C ALA A 35 -23.42 4.59 25.48
N VAL A 36 -23.60 5.92 25.43
CA VAL A 36 -24.72 6.63 26.07
C VAL A 36 -26.06 6.16 25.53
N SER A 37 -26.19 5.96 24.20
CA SER A 37 -27.46 5.54 23.59
C SER A 37 -27.94 4.14 23.99
N LEU A 38 -27.06 3.31 24.54
CA LEU A 38 -27.41 1.97 25.06
C LEU A 38 -28.11 2.01 26.42
N TRP A 39 -28.15 3.17 27.11
CA TRP A 39 -28.78 3.35 28.40
C TRP A 39 -30.22 3.85 28.24
N PRO A 40 -31.11 3.58 29.21
CA PRO A 40 -32.44 4.19 29.26
C PRO A 40 -32.38 5.72 29.20
N GLU A 41 -33.34 6.35 28.52
CA GLU A 41 -33.33 7.79 28.21
C GLU A 41 -33.13 8.66 29.47
N GLU A 42 -33.77 8.29 30.58
CA GLU A 42 -33.66 8.98 31.86
C GLU A 42 -32.24 8.94 32.47
N GLN A 43 -31.39 8.02 32.07
CA GLN A 43 -30.01 7.85 32.56
C GLN A 43 -28.94 8.44 31.63
N GLN A 44 -29.28 8.68 30.39
CA GLN A 44 -28.31 9.09 29.37
C GLN A 44 -27.55 10.36 29.75
N ALA A 45 -28.23 11.36 30.28
CA ALA A 45 -27.60 12.62 30.69
C ALA A 45 -26.55 12.42 31.81
N ALA A 46 -26.85 11.57 32.78
CA ALA A 46 -25.92 11.27 33.88
C ALA A 46 -24.71 10.47 33.39
N ILE A 47 -24.92 9.48 32.50
CA ILE A 47 -23.86 8.69 31.91
C ILE A 47 -22.97 9.56 31.01
N ALA A 48 -23.57 10.44 30.18
CA ALA A 48 -22.80 11.36 29.35
C ALA A 48 -21.88 12.26 30.19
N ALA A 49 -22.39 12.83 31.29
CA ALA A 49 -21.59 13.63 32.20
C ALA A 49 -20.46 12.83 32.87
N THR A 50 -20.68 11.56 33.18
CA THR A 50 -19.68 10.66 33.76
C THR A 50 -18.56 10.38 32.73
N LEU A 51 -18.89 10.17 31.46
CA LEU A 51 -17.94 9.89 30.40
C LEU A 51 -17.07 11.11 30.02
N GLU A 52 -17.36 12.30 30.49
CA GLU A 52 -16.47 13.47 30.37
C GLU A 52 -15.30 13.43 31.38
N LEU A 53 -15.36 12.58 32.39
CA LEU A 53 -14.30 12.41 33.37
C LEU A 53 -13.21 11.46 32.79
N GLU A 54 -12.01 11.96 32.58
CA GLU A 54 -10.90 11.15 32.10
C GLU A 54 -10.46 10.02 33.04
N SER A 55 -10.73 10.19 34.36
CA SER A 55 -10.40 9.20 35.39
C SER A 55 -11.43 8.07 35.49
N GLU A 56 -12.55 8.19 34.79
CA GLU A 56 -13.62 7.18 34.84
C GLU A 56 -13.15 5.89 34.12
N PRO A 57 -13.25 4.71 34.77
CA PRO A 57 -12.85 3.45 34.16
C PRO A 57 -13.55 3.14 32.82
N LEU A 58 -14.84 3.48 32.68
CA LEU A 58 -15.58 3.29 31.44
C LEU A 58 -15.04 4.18 30.33
N THR A 59 -14.67 5.42 30.64
CA THR A 59 -14.00 6.32 29.67
C THR A 59 -12.69 5.73 29.19
N LYS A 60 -11.87 5.13 30.09
CA LYS A 60 -10.62 4.46 29.71
C LYS A 60 -10.85 3.25 28.80
N LEU A 61 -11.90 2.47 29.04
CA LEU A 61 -12.27 1.36 28.16
C LEU A 61 -12.71 1.84 26.77
N LEU A 62 -13.45 2.95 26.69
CA LEU A 62 -13.84 3.54 25.41
C LEU A 62 -12.65 4.12 24.65
N GLN A 63 -11.69 4.74 25.36
CA GLN A 63 -10.42 5.20 24.76
C GLN A 63 -9.63 4.04 24.18
N GLU A 64 -9.45 2.95 24.92
CA GLU A 64 -8.76 1.74 24.45
C GLU A 64 -9.47 1.15 23.23
N SER A 65 -10.79 1.06 23.27
CA SER A 65 -11.61 0.56 22.18
C SER A 65 -11.50 1.44 20.92
N ALA A 66 -11.54 2.76 21.07
CA ALA A 66 -11.33 3.71 19.95
C ALA A 66 -9.93 3.58 19.34
N TYR A 67 -8.91 3.41 20.18
CA TYR A 67 -7.54 3.20 19.72
C TYR A 67 -7.41 1.90 18.90
N ARG A 68 -8.01 0.80 19.35
CA ARG A 68 -8.00 -0.46 18.59
C ARG A 68 -8.73 -0.33 17.26
N GLU A 69 -9.83 0.40 17.21
CA GLU A 69 -10.54 0.66 15.95
C GLU A 69 -9.69 1.50 15.00
N THR A 70 -9.01 2.53 15.51
CA THR A 70 -8.06 3.33 14.73
C THR A 70 -7.00 2.45 14.08
N ILE A 71 -6.37 1.55 14.85
CA ILE A 71 -5.35 0.61 14.33
C ILE A 71 -5.97 -0.33 13.30
N LEU A 72 -7.18 -0.85 13.54
CA LEU A 72 -7.83 -1.76 12.60
C LEU A 72 -8.16 -1.06 11.27
N ARG A 73 -8.73 0.14 11.32
CA ARG A 73 -9.02 0.93 10.10
C ARG A 73 -7.74 1.29 9.35
N GLN A 74 -6.67 1.66 10.07
CA GLN A 74 -5.36 1.89 9.46
C GLN A 74 -4.84 0.63 8.76
N ARG A 75 -4.98 -0.55 9.39
CA ARG A 75 -4.59 -1.82 8.78
C ARG A 75 -5.39 -2.14 7.51
N VAL A 76 -6.67 -1.79 7.48
CA VAL A 76 -7.51 -1.91 6.27
C VAL A 76 -7.01 -0.99 5.15
N ASN A 77 -6.68 0.27 5.48
CA ASN A 77 -6.09 1.21 4.52
C ASN A 77 -4.77 0.67 3.95
N GLU A 78 -3.86 0.21 4.82
CA GLU A 78 -2.58 -0.38 4.41
C GLU A 78 -2.77 -1.60 3.51
N ALA A 79 -3.69 -2.51 3.87
CA ALA A 79 -4.00 -3.69 3.08
C ALA A 79 -4.57 -3.33 1.71
N SER A 80 -5.42 -2.29 1.63
CA SER A 80 -5.97 -1.80 0.37
C SER A 80 -4.87 -1.22 -0.54
N LEU A 81 -3.94 -0.46 0.03
CA LEU A 81 -2.80 0.11 -0.71
C LEU A 81 -1.79 -0.95 -1.15
N ALA A 82 -1.63 -2.02 -0.38
CA ALA A 82 -0.67 -3.10 -0.64
C ALA A 82 -0.99 -3.90 -1.91
N VAL A 83 -2.25 -3.93 -2.35
CA VAL A 83 -2.68 -4.68 -3.55
C VAL A 83 -2.76 -3.84 -4.81
N MET A 84 -2.41 -2.55 -4.75
CA MET A 84 -2.46 -1.64 -5.90
C MET A 84 -1.07 -1.42 -6.49
N LEU A 85 -0.94 -1.50 -7.82
CA LEU A 85 0.35 -1.28 -8.49
C LEU A 85 0.95 0.10 -8.19
N SER A 86 0.11 1.13 -7.96
CA SER A 86 0.55 2.49 -7.66
C SER A 86 1.20 2.65 -6.29
N SER A 87 0.78 1.87 -5.29
CA SER A 87 1.14 2.07 -3.87
C SER A 87 1.83 0.88 -3.22
N ALA A 88 1.73 -0.32 -3.79
CA ALA A 88 2.42 -1.51 -3.28
C ALA A 88 3.94 -1.33 -3.22
N ARG A 89 4.59 -1.92 -2.23
CA ARG A 89 6.04 -1.84 -2.00
C ARG A 89 6.62 -3.20 -1.62
N GLY A 90 7.91 -3.37 -1.87
CA GLY A 90 8.65 -4.56 -1.48
C GLY A 90 7.98 -5.85 -1.95
N SER A 91 7.73 -6.78 -1.02
CA SER A 91 7.11 -8.08 -1.30
C SER A 91 5.67 -7.98 -1.80
N ASP A 92 4.90 -6.96 -1.37
CA ASP A 92 3.53 -6.76 -1.85
C ASP A 92 3.55 -6.36 -3.33
N LEU A 93 4.48 -5.48 -3.72
CA LEU A 93 4.67 -5.12 -5.12
C LEU A 93 5.12 -6.33 -5.95
N ASP A 94 5.95 -7.22 -5.40
CA ASP A 94 6.36 -8.46 -6.08
C ASP A 94 5.14 -9.34 -6.40
N GLN A 95 4.16 -9.44 -5.47
CA GLN A 95 2.92 -10.17 -5.71
C GLN A 95 2.04 -9.50 -6.77
N VAL A 96 1.94 -8.17 -6.72
CA VAL A 96 1.18 -7.41 -7.73
C VAL A 96 1.82 -7.58 -9.12
N ALA A 97 3.15 -7.45 -9.22
CA ALA A 97 3.89 -7.61 -10.48
C ALA A 97 3.78 -9.05 -11.06
N ALA A 98 3.65 -10.05 -10.19
CA ALA A 98 3.46 -11.45 -10.61
C ALA A 98 2.16 -11.64 -11.42
N ASN A 99 1.10 -10.85 -11.18
CA ASN A 99 -0.12 -10.87 -11.97
C ASN A 99 0.11 -10.46 -13.44
N PHE A 100 1.19 -9.72 -13.70
CA PHE A 100 1.64 -9.31 -15.04
C PHE A 100 2.75 -10.21 -15.58
N ASN A 101 3.03 -11.35 -14.92
CA ASN A 101 4.14 -12.25 -15.25
C ASN A 101 5.52 -11.55 -15.22
N VAL A 102 5.68 -10.56 -14.32
CA VAL A 102 6.92 -9.81 -14.11
C VAL A 102 7.49 -10.16 -12.75
N LYS A 103 8.77 -10.55 -12.71
CA LYS A 103 9.48 -10.89 -11.48
C LYS A 103 10.59 -9.86 -11.24
N ARG A 104 10.81 -9.52 -9.95
CA ARG A 104 11.91 -8.64 -9.54
C ARG A 104 13.26 -9.24 -9.93
N LEU A 105 14.08 -8.44 -10.60
CA LEU A 105 15.39 -8.84 -11.07
C LEU A 105 16.46 -8.66 -9.98
N VAL A 106 17.48 -9.52 -10.03
CA VAL A 106 18.66 -9.39 -9.19
C VAL A 106 19.72 -8.59 -9.98
N ILE A 107 20.11 -7.45 -9.45
CA ILE A 107 21.19 -6.61 -10.01
C ILE A 107 22.54 -7.20 -9.66
N ARG A 108 22.71 -7.62 -8.39
CA ARG A 108 23.93 -8.21 -7.88
C ARG A 108 23.60 -9.35 -6.92
N ALA A 109 24.14 -10.53 -7.22
CA ALA A 109 23.98 -11.68 -6.32
C ALA A 109 24.73 -11.47 -5.00
N ALA A 110 24.19 -12.01 -3.91
CA ALA A 110 24.86 -12.03 -2.61
C ALA A 110 26.24 -12.73 -2.71
N LYS A 111 27.23 -12.18 -1.99
CA LYS A 111 28.55 -12.81 -1.78
C LYS A 111 28.82 -12.92 -0.29
N PRO A 112 28.26 -13.94 0.38
CA PRO A 112 28.34 -14.06 1.85
C PRO A 112 29.78 -14.31 2.33
N ASN A 113 30.65 -14.88 1.48
CA ASN A 113 32.04 -15.20 1.80
C ASN A 113 33.03 -14.03 1.48
N ALA A 114 32.53 -12.88 1.00
CA ALA A 114 33.37 -11.70 0.82
C ALA A 114 33.65 -11.03 2.17
N VAL A 115 34.72 -10.25 2.24
CA VAL A 115 35.08 -9.47 3.44
C VAL A 115 35.13 -7.98 3.08
N PRO A 116 34.13 -7.18 3.54
CA PRO A 116 32.91 -7.57 4.25
C PRO A 116 31.91 -8.35 3.37
N PRO A 117 30.99 -9.11 3.94
CA PRO A 117 29.96 -9.79 3.17
C PRO A 117 29.11 -8.80 2.36
N ILE A 118 28.80 -9.18 1.12
CA ILE A 118 28.02 -8.34 0.20
C ILE A 118 26.61 -8.91 0.12
N PRO A 119 25.57 -8.15 0.51
CA PRO A 119 24.18 -8.59 0.38
C PRO A 119 23.73 -8.63 -1.09
N GLU A 120 22.65 -9.38 -1.33
CA GLU A 120 21.94 -9.35 -2.61
C GLU A 120 21.35 -7.94 -2.84
N GLU A 121 21.48 -7.47 -4.06
CA GLU A 121 20.90 -6.21 -4.52
C GLU A 121 19.89 -6.52 -5.62
N LYS A 122 18.65 -6.05 -5.43
CA LYS A 122 17.54 -6.22 -6.36
C LYS A 122 17.16 -4.88 -6.98
N GLU A 123 16.44 -4.94 -8.09
CA GLU A 123 15.88 -3.75 -8.71
C GLU A 123 14.93 -3.00 -7.75
N SER A 124 14.84 -1.69 -7.93
CA SER A 124 13.98 -0.83 -7.14
C SER A 124 12.50 -1.11 -7.39
N ASP A 125 11.65 -0.68 -6.45
CA ASP A 125 10.19 -0.75 -6.62
C ASP A 125 9.73 0.02 -7.85
N ASP A 126 10.35 1.17 -8.16
CA ASP A 126 9.97 1.99 -9.31
C ASP A 126 10.31 1.30 -10.62
N ALA A 127 11.51 0.68 -10.75
CA ALA A 127 11.89 -0.07 -11.93
C ALA A 127 10.99 -1.29 -12.17
N LEU A 128 10.66 -2.04 -11.09
CA LEU A 128 9.74 -3.17 -11.17
C LEU A 128 8.33 -2.71 -11.58
N ARG A 129 7.85 -1.62 -11.01
CA ARG A 129 6.52 -1.05 -11.30
C ARG A 129 6.40 -0.62 -12.75
N GLU A 130 7.43 0.05 -13.29
CA GLU A 130 7.48 0.46 -14.67
C GLU A 130 7.49 -0.74 -15.63
N ARG A 131 8.27 -1.79 -15.34
CA ARG A 131 8.25 -3.03 -16.13
C ARG A 131 6.90 -3.74 -16.04
N ALA A 132 6.22 -3.72 -14.89
CA ALA A 132 4.88 -4.29 -14.75
C ALA A 132 3.86 -3.54 -15.63
N GLN A 133 3.94 -2.21 -15.75
CA GLN A 133 3.11 -1.42 -16.67
C GLN A 133 3.36 -1.78 -18.14
N MET A 134 4.61 -2.05 -18.50
CA MET A 134 5.01 -2.41 -19.88
C MET A 134 4.74 -3.87 -20.22
N ALA A 135 4.28 -4.70 -19.29
CA ALA A 135 4.19 -6.16 -19.49
C ALA A 135 3.33 -6.56 -20.69
N PHE A 136 2.23 -5.84 -20.95
CA PHE A 136 1.36 -6.13 -22.09
C PHE A 136 2.02 -5.85 -23.45
N GLU A 137 2.98 -4.93 -23.52
CA GLU A 137 3.76 -4.68 -24.73
C GLU A 137 4.61 -5.90 -25.10
N GLY A 138 5.10 -6.64 -24.08
CA GLY A 138 5.88 -7.86 -24.26
C GLY A 138 5.12 -9.06 -24.84
N LEU A 139 3.79 -9.00 -24.92
CA LEU A 139 2.98 -10.07 -25.52
C LEU A 139 3.04 -10.08 -27.06
N SER A 140 3.53 -9.02 -27.67
CA SER A 140 3.67 -8.93 -29.13
C SER A 140 4.95 -9.61 -29.61
N THR A 141 4.82 -10.64 -30.45
CA THR A 141 5.97 -11.43 -30.99
C THR A 141 6.58 -10.86 -32.26
N ALA A 142 5.91 -9.92 -32.94
CA ALA A 142 6.38 -9.34 -34.21
C ALA A 142 6.45 -7.80 -34.16
N GLY A 143 7.04 -7.28 -33.14
CA GLY A 143 6.46 -6.30 -32.46
C GLY A 143 6.82 -4.84 -32.58
N PRO A 144 6.04 -4.02 -31.96
CA PRO A 144 6.33 -2.62 -31.78
C PRO A 144 7.61 -2.46 -30.94
N ARG A 145 8.30 -1.32 -31.13
CA ARG A 145 9.54 -0.97 -30.40
C ARG A 145 9.48 -1.26 -28.90
N ASN A 146 8.34 -1.03 -28.29
CA ASN A 146 8.14 -1.23 -26.84
C ASN A 146 8.25 -2.69 -26.40
N ALA A 147 7.88 -3.67 -27.24
CA ALA A 147 8.10 -5.08 -26.94
C ALA A 147 9.61 -5.39 -26.81
N TYR A 148 10.43 -4.85 -27.71
CA TYR A 148 11.89 -5.00 -27.61
C TYR A 148 12.45 -4.32 -26.37
N ILE A 149 11.98 -3.12 -26.05
CA ILE A 149 12.39 -2.40 -24.83
C ILE A 149 12.03 -3.21 -23.58
N PHE A 150 10.81 -3.76 -23.51
CA PHE A 150 10.38 -4.60 -22.39
C PHE A 150 11.27 -5.83 -22.22
N HIS A 151 11.55 -6.56 -23.31
CA HIS A 151 12.41 -7.74 -23.27
C HIS A 151 13.86 -7.39 -22.93
N ALA A 152 14.40 -6.30 -23.47
CA ALA A 152 15.75 -5.84 -23.16
C ALA A 152 15.90 -5.48 -21.67
N ARG A 153 14.95 -4.72 -21.12
CA ARG A 153 14.92 -4.36 -19.67
C ARG A 153 14.64 -5.54 -18.77
N GLY A 154 13.98 -6.58 -19.29
CA GLY A 154 13.72 -7.83 -18.58
C GLY A 154 14.87 -8.85 -18.62
N ALA A 155 15.86 -8.66 -19.48
CA ALA A 155 16.96 -9.61 -19.67
C ALA A 155 17.99 -9.61 -18.53
N ASP A 156 18.28 -8.44 -17.96
CA ASP A 156 19.25 -8.28 -16.86
C ASP A 156 18.88 -7.08 -16.01
N GLY A 157 18.92 -7.22 -14.66
CA GLY A 157 18.59 -6.15 -13.71
C GLY A 157 19.50 -4.92 -13.75
N ARG A 158 20.62 -5.01 -14.49
CA ARG A 158 21.56 -3.90 -14.71
C ARG A 158 21.19 -3.01 -15.91
N VAL A 159 20.22 -3.44 -16.72
CA VAL A 159 19.74 -2.65 -17.85
C VAL A 159 18.74 -1.62 -17.33
N ALA A 160 19.20 -0.38 -17.16
CA ALA A 160 18.35 0.70 -16.67
C ALA A 160 17.45 1.28 -17.77
N ASP A 161 17.93 1.33 -19.01
CA ASP A 161 17.19 1.85 -20.16
C ASP A 161 17.58 1.12 -21.44
N ALA A 162 16.65 1.10 -22.41
CA ALA A 162 16.83 0.55 -23.75
C ALA A 162 16.09 1.45 -24.74
N SER A 163 16.80 1.96 -25.75
CA SER A 163 16.26 2.86 -26.77
C SER A 163 16.38 2.29 -28.19
#